data_d850cc5bb11c194bc1d370cc54279448
#
_entry.id   d850cc5bb11c194bc1d370cc54279448
#
_cell.length_a   1.000
_cell.length_b   1.000
_cell.length_c   1.000
_cell.angle_alpha   90.00
_cell.angle_beta   90.00
_cell.angle_gamma   90.00
#
_symmetry.space_group_name_H-M   'P 1'
#
loop_
_entity.id
_entity.type
_entity.pdbx_description
1 polymer ?
#
loop_
_entity_poly.entity_id
_entity_poly.type
_entity_poly.pdbx_seq_one_letter_code
_entity_poly.pdbx_strand_id
1 'polypeptide(L)'
;SINAQMLNNLPGPVRTYQSVDTMVQSEQAVNFPTEFLNSLEPNGVPPHRLDLKVGLPIMLLRNINPPKLCNGTRLCIRNLMPNVIEATILVGKFKGEVVYIPRIPLIPSDMPFDFKRLQFPVRPALAMTINKAQGQSLRTVGVDLETPCFSHGRLYVACSRVGSPANLYIYAPEGSTTNVVYPRALS
;
A
#
# COMPACT_ATOMS: atom_id res chain seq x y z
N SER A 1 -10.93 6.05 3.12
CA SER A 1 -9.67 6.23 2.37
C SER A 1 -9.94 6.07 0.88
N ILE A 2 -9.16 6.75 0.03
CA ILE A 2 -9.27 6.71 -1.45
C ILE A 2 -9.20 5.27 -1.97
N ASN A 3 -8.31 4.45 -1.42
CA ASN A 3 -8.20 3.04 -1.81
C ASN A 3 -9.49 2.25 -1.58
N ALA A 4 -10.24 2.52 -0.51
CA ALA A 4 -11.51 1.85 -0.24
C ALA A 4 -12.61 2.28 -1.24
N GLN A 5 -12.68 3.58 -1.59
CA GLN A 5 -13.60 4.07 -2.60
C GLN A 5 -13.30 3.47 -3.98
N MET A 6 -12.02 3.45 -4.37
CA MET A 6 -11.60 2.87 -5.65
C MET A 6 -11.80 1.35 -5.70
N LEU A 7 -11.64 0.65 -4.57
CA LEU A 7 -11.92 -0.78 -4.47
C LEU A 7 -13.38 -1.09 -4.79
N ASN A 8 -14.32 -0.26 -4.31
CA ASN A 8 -15.74 -0.44 -4.59
C ASN A 8 -16.06 -0.33 -6.09
N ASN A 9 -15.33 0.51 -6.82
CA ASN A 9 -15.53 0.72 -8.26
C ASN A 9 -14.92 -0.38 -9.14
N LEU A 10 -14.05 -1.24 -8.59
CA LEU A 10 -13.53 -2.39 -9.32
C LEU A 10 -14.62 -3.46 -9.47
N PRO A 11 -14.72 -4.12 -10.64
CA PRO A 11 -15.66 -5.22 -10.84
C PRO A 11 -15.26 -6.45 -10.01
N GLY A 12 -16.24 -7.32 -9.74
CA GLY A 12 -16.03 -8.59 -9.06
C GLY A 12 -16.29 -8.54 -7.55
N PRO A 13 -16.41 -9.73 -6.93
CA PRO A 13 -16.70 -9.85 -5.51
C PRO A 13 -15.48 -9.46 -4.65
N VAL A 14 -15.77 -8.84 -3.51
CA VAL A 14 -14.78 -8.62 -2.46
C VAL A 14 -14.52 -9.92 -1.72
N ARG A 15 -13.25 -10.25 -1.51
CA ARG A 15 -12.85 -11.28 -0.57
C ARG A 15 -12.16 -10.65 0.62
N THR A 16 -12.73 -10.88 1.79
CA THR A 16 -12.22 -10.38 3.07
C THR A 16 -11.33 -11.43 3.73
N TYR A 17 -10.15 -11.00 4.18
CA TYR A 17 -9.22 -11.81 4.97
C TYR A 17 -9.03 -11.16 6.34
N GLN A 18 -9.28 -11.92 7.39
CA GLN A 18 -8.99 -11.52 8.76
C GLN A 18 -7.62 -12.04 9.17
N SER A 19 -6.87 -11.26 9.93
CA SER A 19 -5.61 -11.69 10.54
C SER A 19 -5.88 -12.57 11.76
N VAL A 20 -4.87 -13.35 12.12
CA VAL A 20 -4.78 -14.00 13.43
C VAL A 20 -3.72 -13.25 14.23
N ASP A 21 -4.15 -12.57 15.29
CA ASP A 21 -3.31 -11.75 16.14
C ASP A 21 -3.06 -12.46 17.47
N THR A 22 -1.80 -12.57 17.87
CA THR A 22 -1.37 -13.23 19.13
C THR A 22 -0.26 -12.45 19.79
N MET A 23 -0.24 -12.44 21.12
CA MET A 23 0.91 -11.91 21.86
C MET A 23 2.13 -12.80 21.65
N VAL A 24 3.32 -12.19 21.57
CA VAL A 24 4.58 -12.93 21.48
C VAL A 24 4.89 -13.61 22.81
N GLN A 25 4.63 -12.90 23.92
CA GLN A 25 4.77 -13.44 25.28
C GLN A 25 3.38 -13.86 25.79
N SER A 26 3.18 -15.16 26.01
CA SER A 26 1.89 -15.72 26.44
C SER A 26 1.38 -15.17 27.77
N GLU A 27 2.29 -14.78 28.67
CA GLU A 27 1.96 -14.18 29.98
C GLU A 27 1.26 -12.83 29.85
N GLN A 28 1.53 -12.09 28.78
CA GLN A 28 0.90 -10.79 28.51
C GLN A 28 -0.46 -10.91 27.79
N ALA A 29 -0.84 -12.09 27.36
CA ALA A 29 -2.10 -12.30 26.63
C ALA A 29 -3.35 -11.93 27.47
N VAL A 30 -3.25 -12.03 28.80
CA VAL A 30 -4.32 -11.63 29.74
C VAL A 30 -4.56 -10.11 29.71
N ASN A 31 -3.50 -9.32 29.48
CA ASN A 31 -3.57 -7.86 29.50
C ASN A 31 -4.01 -7.28 28.14
N PHE A 32 -3.89 -8.03 27.06
CA PHE A 32 -4.18 -7.58 25.70
C PHE A 32 -5.14 -8.54 24.99
N PRO A 33 -6.46 -8.37 25.16
CA PRO A 33 -7.46 -9.19 24.47
C PRO A 33 -7.29 -9.16 22.94
N THR A 34 -7.65 -10.25 22.28
CA THR A 34 -7.52 -10.38 20.81
C THR A 34 -8.27 -9.28 20.07
N GLU A 35 -9.43 -8.85 20.56
CA GLU A 35 -10.24 -7.76 19.99
C GLU A 35 -9.47 -6.43 19.99
N PHE A 36 -8.73 -6.16 21.08
CA PHE A 36 -7.86 -4.99 21.16
C PHE A 36 -6.73 -5.08 20.11
N LEU A 37 -6.05 -6.22 20.00
CA LEU A 37 -4.98 -6.41 19.00
C LEU A 37 -5.52 -6.24 17.58
N ASN A 38 -6.71 -6.75 17.29
CA ASN A 38 -7.38 -6.63 16.00
C ASN A 38 -7.71 -5.19 15.62
N SER A 39 -7.96 -4.31 16.60
CA SER A 39 -8.26 -2.89 16.38
C SER A 39 -7.03 -2.05 16.04
N LEU A 40 -5.82 -2.56 16.26
CA LEU A 40 -4.58 -1.83 16.04
C LEU A 40 -4.23 -1.73 14.55
N GLU A 41 -3.76 -0.56 14.14
CA GLU A 41 -3.27 -0.27 12.79
C GLU A 41 -1.79 0.19 12.82
N PRO A 42 -0.83 -0.69 13.18
CA PRO A 42 0.57 -0.33 13.24
C PRO A 42 1.17 -0.06 11.86
N ASN A 43 2.17 0.82 11.80
CA ASN A 43 2.81 1.18 10.55
C ASN A 43 3.52 -0.03 9.90
N GLY A 44 3.40 -0.13 8.57
CA GLY A 44 4.08 -1.18 7.81
C GLY A 44 3.56 -2.60 8.03
N VAL A 45 2.43 -2.76 8.70
CA VAL A 45 1.70 -4.01 8.87
C VAL A 45 0.32 -3.88 8.21
N PRO A 46 -0.20 -4.92 7.53
CA PRO A 46 -1.54 -4.87 6.96
C PRO A 46 -2.60 -4.76 8.07
N PRO A 47 -3.79 -4.22 7.77
CA PRO A 47 -4.90 -4.16 8.73
C PRO A 47 -5.37 -5.56 9.10
N HIS A 48 -6.06 -5.68 10.26
CA HIS A 48 -6.70 -6.93 10.66
C HIS A 48 -7.66 -7.42 9.56
N ARG A 49 -8.52 -6.54 9.07
CA ARG A 49 -9.43 -6.80 7.96
C ARG A 49 -8.86 -6.30 6.65
N LEU A 50 -8.54 -7.22 5.75
CA LEU A 50 -7.97 -6.94 4.43
C LEU A 50 -8.98 -7.33 3.35
N ASP A 51 -9.57 -6.34 2.70
CA ASP A 51 -10.54 -6.53 1.61
C ASP A 51 -9.81 -6.44 0.27
N LEU A 52 -9.93 -7.50 -0.54
CA LEU A 52 -9.23 -7.64 -1.82
C LEU A 52 -10.21 -8.08 -2.93
N LYS A 53 -9.88 -7.74 -4.18
CA LYS A 53 -10.56 -8.22 -5.40
C LYS A 53 -9.54 -8.72 -6.41
N VAL A 54 -9.95 -9.62 -7.28
CA VAL A 54 -9.16 -9.99 -8.48
C VAL A 54 -8.99 -8.76 -9.35
N GLY A 55 -7.81 -8.57 -9.94
CA GLY A 55 -7.45 -7.39 -10.71
C GLY A 55 -6.96 -6.20 -9.87
N LEU A 56 -7.06 -6.26 -8.53
CA LEU A 56 -6.61 -5.19 -7.65
C LEU A 56 -5.07 -5.07 -7.67
N PRO A 57 -4.52 -3.88 -7.95
CA PRO A 57 -3.12 -3.60 -7.69
C PRO A 57 -2.84 -3.60 -6.18
N ILE A 58 -1.81 -4.32 -5.78
CA ILE A 58 -1.33 -4.41 -4.40
C ILE A 58 0.16 -4.12 -4.33
N MET A 59 0.64 -3.78 -3.14
CA MET A 59 2.05 -3.54 -2.85
C MET A 59 2.49 -4.42 -1.69
N LEU A 60 3.66 -5.05 -1.81
CA LEU A 60 4.30 -5.79 -0.72
C LEU A 60 4.78 -4.85 0.38
N LEU A 61 4.59 -5.26 1.63
CA LEU A 61 5.02 -4.55 2.83
C LEU A 61 6.29 -5.16 3.47
N ARG A 62 6.72 -6.32 3.00
CA ARG A 62 7.91 -7.05 3.51
C ARG A 62 8.65 -7.72 2.37
N ASN A 63 9.94 -7.98 2.59
CA ASN A 63 10.73 -8.83 1.72
C ASN A 63 10.33 -10.30 1.96
N ILE A 64 9.90 -10.99 0.90
CA ILE A 64 9.53 -12.41 0.96
C ILE A 64 10.61 -13.24 0.28
N ASN A 65 11.04 -12.84 -0.92
CA ASN A 65 12.03 -13.53 -1.73
C ASN A 65 12.85 -12.53 -2.56
N PRO A 66 13.87 -11.88 -1.97
CA PRO A 66 14.75 -10.95 -2.69
C PRO A 66 15.55 -11.68 -3.79
N PRO A 67 15.85 -11.02 -4.90
CA PRO A 67 15.49 -9.64 -5.27
C PRO A 67 14.12 -9.49 -5.91
N LYS A 68 13.36 -10.58 -6.07
CA LYS A 68 12.10 -10.62 -6.84
C LYS A 68 10.91 -10.04 -6.07
N LEU A 69 10.75 -10.43 -4.81
CA LEU A 69 9.63 -10.04 -3.95
C LEU A 69 10.14 -9.25 -2.74
N CYS A 70 10.36 -7.95 -2.96
CA CYS A 70 10.83 -6.99 -1.95
C CYS A 70 9.71 -6.07 -1.50
N ASN A 71 9.90 -5.44 -0.35
CA ASN A 71 9.04 -4.34 0.10
C ASN A 71 8.92 -3.27 -1.00
N GLY A 72 7.69 -2.84 -1.30
CA GLY A 72 7.40 -1.91 -2.38
C GLY A 72 7.14 -2.54 -3.74
N THR A 73 7.36 -3.86 -3.93
CA THR A 73 7.02 -4.55 -5.18
C THR A 73 5.53 -4.43 -5.44
N ARG A 74 5.19 -3.94 -6.64
CA ARG A 74 3.79 -3.79 -7.09
C ARG A 74 3.35 -5.00 -7.88
N LEU A 75 2.17 -5.51 -7.54
CA LEU A 75 1.59 -6.72 -8.11
C LEU A 75 0.12 -6.47 -8.46
N CYS A 76 -0.41 -7.27 -9.38
CA CYS A 76 -1.84 -7.34 -9.68
C CYS A 76 -2.38 -8.71 -9.28
N ILE A 77 -3.44 -8.75 -8.52
CA ILE A 77 -4.06 -10.00 -8.07
C ILE A 77 -4.68 -10.74 -9.24
N ARG A 78 -4.31 -11.99 -9.43
CA ARG A 78 -4.91 -12.91 -10.41
C ARG A 78 -5.95 -13.84 -9.79
N ASN A 79 -5.62 -14.34 -8.58
CA ASN A 79 -6.50 -15.25 -7.88
C ASN A 79 -6.36 -15.09 -6.37
N LEU A 80 -7.44 -15.29 -5.65
CA LEU A 80 -7.54 -15.19 -4.21
C LEU A 80 -7.90 -16.55 -3.61
N MET A 81 -6.97 -17.18 -2.90
CA MET A 81 -7.16 -18.46 -2.21
C MET A 81 -7.15 -18.24 -0.68
N PRO A 82 -7.57 -19.20 0.14
CA PRO A 82 -7.66 -19.01 1.60
C PRO A 82 -6.33 -18.57 2.24
N ASN A 83 -5.21 -19.17 1.84
CA ASN A 83 -3.89 -18.96 2.45
C ASN A 83 -2.82 -18.48 1.49
N VAL A 84 -3.15 -18.25 0.22
CA VAL A 84 -2.22 -17.82 -0.82
C VAL A 84 -2.91 -16.83 -1.76
N ILE A 85 -2.22 -15.77 -2.14
CA ILE A 85 -2.61 -14.87 -3.22
C ILE A 85 -1.73 -15.17 -4.43
N GLU A 86 -2.35 -15.45 -5.57
CA GLU A 86 -1.67 -15.50 -6.86
C GLU A 86 -1.69 -14.11 -7.49
N ALA A 87 -0.53 -13.59 -7.86
CA ALA A 87 -0.41 -12.25 -8.42
C ALA A 87 0.65 -12.15 -9.51
N THR A 88 0.54 -11.16 -10.38
CA THR A 88 1.51 -10.85 -11.43
C THR A 88 2.31 -9.61 -11.03
N ILE A 89 3.63 -9.64 -11.20
CA ILE A 89 4.52 -8.50 -10.98
C ILE A 89 4.26 -7.43 -12.05
N LEU A 90 4.01 -6.19 -11.62
CA LEU A 90 3.65 -5.10 -12.53
C LEU A 90 4.85 -4.31 -13.07
N VAL A 91 5.96 -4.26 -12.33
CA VAL A 91 7.10 -3.38 -12.64
C VAL A 91 8.45 -4.06 -12.38
N GLY A 92 9.51 -3.54 -12.99
CA GLY A 92 10.89 -4.00 -12.77
C GLY A 92 11.30 -5.18 -13.66
N LYS A 93 12.46 -5.78 -13.34
CA LYS A 93 13.09 -6.86 -14.12
C LYS A 93 12.21 -8.11 -14.27
N PHE A 94 11.37 -8.36 -13.27
CA PHE A 94 10.50 -9.55 -13.20
C PHE A 94 9.05 -9.27 -13.62
N LYS A 95 8.81 -8.15 -14.33
CA LYS A 95 7.48 -7.76 -14.80
C LYS A 95 6.85 -8.88 -15.64
N GLY A 96 5.58 -9.18 -15.34
CA GLY A 96 4.78 -10.21 -16.03
C GLY A 96 4.88 -11.60 -15.40
N GLU A 97 5.83 -11.83 -14.49
CA GLU A 97 5.94 -13.12 -13.81
C GLU A 97 4.81 -13.30 -12.78
N VAL A 98 4.33 -14.54 -12.70
CA VAL A 98 3.34 -14.95 -11.70
C VAL A 98 4.05 -15.38 -10.43
N VAL A 99 3.53 -14.94 -9.30
CA VAL A 99 4.07 -15.21 -7.97
C VAL A 99 2.97 -15.59 -6.99
N TYR A 100 3.34 -16.28 -5.93
CA TYR A 100 2.46 -16.70 -4.87
C TYR A 100 2.88 -16.05 -3.56
N ILE A 101 1.92 -15.38 -2.89
CA ILE A 101 2.14 -14.64 -1.65
C ILE A 101 1.42 -15.38 -0.53
N PRO A 102 2.13 -16.00 0.41
CA PRO A 102 1.52 -16.63 1.58
C PRO A 102 1.19 -15.60 2.67
N ARG A 103 0.39 -16.02 3.64
CA ARG A 103 0.31 -15.34 4.93
C ARG A 103 1.62 -15.53 5.69
N ILE A 104 2.13 -14.49 6.28
CA ILE A 104 3.34 -14.54 7.12
C ILE A 104 3.09 -13.87 8.47
N PRO A 105 3.80 -14.29 9.53
CA PRO A 105 3.77 -13.58 10.80
C PRO A 105 4.51 -12.24 10.67
N LEU A 106 3.85 -11.17 11.12
CA LEU A 106 4.37 -9.80 11.09
C LEU A 106 4.39 -9.28 12.52
N ILE A 107 5.53 -8.78 12.97
CA ILE A 107 5.69 -8.14 14.27
C ILE A 107 5.91 -6.65 14.02
N PRO A 108 5.02 -5.76 14.49
CA PRO A 108 5.22 -4.32 14.42
C PRO A 108 6.41 -3.89 15.27
N SER A 109 7.16 -2.90 14.82
CA SER A 109 8.32 -2.36 15.55
C SER A 109 8.03 -1.03 16.25
N ASP A 110 6.85 -0.47 16.05
CA ASP A 110 6.43 0.85 16.54
C ASP A 110 5.45 0.77 17.73
N MET A 111 5.30 -0.41 18.32
CA MET A 111 4.41 -0.66 19.45
C MET A 111 5.19 -0.85 20.74
N PRO A 112 4.65 -0.44 21.92
CA PRO A 112 5.29 -0.63 23.21
C PRO A 112 5.26 -2.08 23.73
N PHE A 113 4.65 -2.99 23.00
CA PHE A 113 4.56 -4.43 23.27
C PHE A 113 4.64 -5.23 21.98
N ASP A 114 5.10 -6.46 22.06
CA ASP A 114 5.28 -7.33 20.92
C ASP A 114 4.06 -8.23 20.71
N PHE A 115 3.36 -8.03 19.59
CA PHE A 115 2.36 -8.97 19.13
C PHE A 115 2.65 -9.40 17.69
N LYS A 116 2.13 -10.55 17.33
CA LYS A 116 2.32 -11.17 16.03
C LYS A 116 1.00 -11.19 15.27
N ARG A 117 0.98 -10.59 14.08
CA ARG A 117 -0.15 -10.60 13.14
C ARG A 117 0.12 -11.55 12.00
N LEU A 118 -0.62 -12.65 11.90
CA LEU A 118 -0.56 -13.55 10.76
C LEU A 118 -1.52 -13.04 9.67
N GLN A 119 -0.98 -12.43 8.62
CA GLN A 119 -1.74 -11.85 7.51
C GLN A 119 -0.92 -11.86 6.21
N PHE A 120 -1.57 -11.64 5.08
CA PHE A 120 -0.87 -11.38 3.83
C PHE A 120 -0.08 -10.06 3.94
N PRO A 121 1.23 -10.05 3.65
CA PRO A 121 2.06 -8.85 3.78
C PRO A 121 1.85 -7.87 2.62
N VAL A 122 0.61 -7.53 2.34
CA VAL A 122 0.21 -6.67 1.22
C VAL A 122 -0.78 -5.60 1.66
N ARG A 123 -0.88 -4.54 0.87
CA ARG A 123 -1.95 -3.55 0.96
C ARG A 123 -2.43 -3.17 -0.44
N PRO A 124 -3.70 -2.72 -0.58
CA PRO A 124 -4.19 -2.10 -1.80
C PRO A 124 -3.28 -0.93 -2.24
N ALA A 125 -3.00 -0.85 -3.53
CA ALA A 125 -2.12 0.17 -4.11
C ALA A 125 -2.74 0.81 -5.36
N LEU A 126 -4.05 1.05 -5.33
CA LEU A 126 -4.77 1.87 -6.31
C LEU A 126 -4.35 3.33 -6.17
N ALA A 127 -4.36 3.84 -4.95
CA ALA A 127 -3.79 5.13 -4.59
C ALA A 127 -2.59 4.95 -3.65
N MET A 128 -1.59 5.80 -3.81
CA MET A 128 -0.38 5.83 -2.98
C MET A 128 0.03 7.26 -2.69
N THR A 129 0.77 7.46 -1.62
CA THR A 129 1.34 8.77 -1.32
C THR A 129 2.40 9.15 -2.36
N ILE A 130 2.59 10.45 -2.57
CA ILE A 130 3.59 10.98 -3.50
C ILE A 130 4.99 10.43 -3.20
N ASN A 131 5.35 10.29 -1.92
CA ASN A 131 6.63 9.72 -1.51
C ASN A 131 6.83 8.27 -1.98
N LYS A 132 5.76 7.46 -1.96
CA LYS A 132 5.80 6.06 -2.43
C LYS A 132 5.85 5.95 -3.96
N ALA A 133 5.43 7.01 -4.68
CA ALA A 133 5.52 7.10 -6.13
C ALA A 133 6.90 7.56 -6.63
N GLN A 134 7.76 8.06 -5.74
CA GLN A 134 9.09 8.53 -6.11
C GLN A 134 9.91 7.41 -6.79
N GLY A 135 10.58 7.75 -7.89
CA GLY A 135 11.37 6.80 -8.68
C GLY A 135 10.55 5.85 -9.58
N GLN A 136 9.21 5.91 -9.52
CA GLN A 136 8.36 5.10 -10.39
C GLN A 136 8.00 5.87 -11.67
N SER A 137 7.91 5.16 -12.80
CA SER A 137 7.33 5.67 -14.05
C SER A 137 5.97 5.02 -14.25
N LEU A 138 4.96 5.84 -14.45
CA LEU A 138 3.58 5.41 -14.57
C LEU A 138 3.03 5.81 -15.95
N ARG A 139 2.13 5.00 -16.50
CA ARG A 139 1.51 5.30 -17.79
C ARG A 139 0.50 6.44 -17.68
N THR A 140 -0.30 6.44 -16.62
CA THR A 140 -1.33 7.43 -16.33
C THR A 140 -1.33 7.70 -14.83
N VAL A 141 -1.48 8.95 -14.44
CA VAL A 141 -1.50 9.38 -13.05
C VAL A 141 -2.66 10.34 -12.80
N GLY A 142 -3.44 10.06 -11.76
CA GLY A 142 -4.31 11.02 -11.12
C GLY A 142 -3.64 11.53 -9.84
N VAL A 143 -3.47 12.84 -9.71
CA VAL A 143 -2.98 13.50 -8.50
C VAL A 143 -4.18 14.09 -7.78
N ASP A 144 -4.43 13.60 -6.57
CA ASP A 144 -5.46 14.15 -5.68
C ASP A 144 -4.82 15.20 -4.77
N LEU A 145 -5.27 16.44 -4.91
CA LEU A 145 -4.85 17.60 -4.14
C LEU A 145 -6.02 18.19 -3.33
N GLU A 146 -6.98 17.36 -2.92
CA GLU A 146 -7.98 17.74 -1.91
C GLU A 146 -7.29 18.32 -0.66
N THR A 147 -6.14 17.72 -0.30
CA THR A 147 -5.19 18.32 0.63
C THR A 147 -3.97 18.80 -0.16
N PRO A 148 -3.68 20.12 -0.17
CA PRO A 148 -2.54 20.67 -0.89
C PRO A 148 -1.20 20.08 -0.45
N CYS A 149 -0.23 20.08 -1.36
CA CYS A 149 1.14 19.72 -1.01
C CYS A 149 1.72 20.74 0.00
N PHE A 150 2.29 20.24 1.09
CA PHE A 150 2.80 21.08 2.19
C PHE A 150 4.34 21.14 2.28
N SER A 151 5.06 20.49 1.37
CA SER A 151 6.52 20.52 1.38
C SER A 151 7.12 20.65 -0.01
N HIS A 152 8.34 21.20 -0.04
CA HIS A 152 9.12 21.44 -1.24
C HIS A 152 9.24 20.21 -2.15
N GLY A 153 9.06 20.42 -3.47
CA GLY A 153 9.28 19.43 -4.51
C GLY A 153 8.23 18.34 -4.63
N ARG A 154 7.27 18.20 -3.71
CA ARG A 154 6.28 17.12 -3.75
C ARG A 154 5.38 17.18 -4.99
N LEU A 155 4.90 18.37 -5.34
CA LEU A 155 4.07 18.53 -6.53
C LEU A 155 4.85 18.15 -7.79
N TYR A 156 6.12 18.56 -7.89
CA TYR A 156 6.99 18.15 -8.98
C TYR A 156 7.17 16.62 -9.03
N VAL A 157 7.43 15.99 -7.90
CA VAL A 157 7.56 14.52 -7.82
C VAL A 157 6.28 13.85 -8.32
N ALA A 158 5.10 14.32 -7.94
CA ALA A 158 3.82 13.75 -8.39
C ALA A 158 3.64 13.89 -9.90
N CYS A 159 3.83 15.09 -10.43
CA CYS A 159 3.61 15.39 -11.86
C CYS A 159 4.65 14.72 -12.77
N SER A 160 5.88 14.56 -12.30
CA SER A 160 6.96 13.92 -13.06
C SER A 160 6.87 12.39 -13.17
N ARG A 161 5.82 11.76 -12.62
CA ARG A 161 5.64 10.30 -12.69
C ARG A 161 5.16 9.83 -14.06
N VAL A 162 4.68 10.71 -14.92
CA VAL A 162 4.24 10.39 -16.29
C VAL A 162 5.16 11.02 -17.32
N GLY A 163 5.30 10.35 -18.45
CA GLY A 163 6.14 10.84 -19.56
C GLY A 163 5.41 11.82 -20.51
N SER A 164 4.11 12.05 -20.31
CA SER A 164 3.31 12.94 -21.16
C SER A 164 2.24 13.67 -20.34
N PRO A 165 2.07 14.99 -20.55
CA PRO A 165 1.00 15.75 -19.89
C PRO A 165 -0.41 15.22 -20.18
N ALA A 166 -0.63 14.61 -21.34
CA ALA A 166 -1.93 14.02 -21.71
C ALA A 166 -2.36 12.86 -20.79
N ASN A 167 -1.44 12.29 -20.03
CA ASN A 167 -1.69 11.19 -19.11
C ASN A 167 -1.68 11.63 -17.64
N LEU A 168 -1.63 12.95 -17.38
CA LEU A 168 -1.65 13.53 -16.04
C LEU A 168 -3.02 14.16 -15.79
N TYR A 169 -3.69 13.70 -14.76
CA TYR A 169 -4.96 14.25 -14.28
C TYR A 169 -4.75 14.81 -12.87
N ILE A 170 -5.15 16.06 -12.65
CA ILE A 170 -5.01 16.71 -11.35
C ILE A 170 -6.41 17.07 -10.86
N TYR A 171 -6.73 16.60 -9.66
CA TYR A 171 -7.93 17.03 -8.95
C TYR A 171 -7.52 18.04 -7.88
N ALA A 172 -7.97 19.29 -8.04
CA ALA A 172 -7.84 20.37 -7.08
C ALA A 172 -9.23 20.99 -6.90
N PRO A 173 -9.88 20.87 -5.73
CA PRO A 173 -11.28 21.31 -5.51
C PRO A 173 -11.52 22.78 -5.88
N GLU A 174 -10.54 23.64 -5.63
CA GLU A 174 -10.61 25.08 -5.90
C GLU A 174 -10.11 25.47 -7.30
N GLY A 175 -9.81 24.49 -8.17
CA GLY A 175 -9.27 24.69 -9.52
C GLY A 175 -7.82 25.20 -9.55
N SER A 176 -7.19 25.41 -8.38
CA SER A 176 -5.83 25.88 -8.23
C SER A 176 -5.11 25.15 -7.09
N THR A 177 -3.78 25.12 -7.14
CA THR A 177 -2.93 24.60 -6.05
C THR A 177 -1.63 25.40 -5.97
N THR A 178 -1.00 25.36 -4.81
CA THR A 178 0.26 26.06 -4.57
C THR A 178 1.43 25.08 -4.67
N ASN A 179 2.45 25.44 -5.46
CA ASN A 179 3.72 24.73 -5.45
C ASN A 179 4.61 25.28 -4.32
N VAL A 180 4.85 24.44 -3.30
CA VAL A 180 5.72 24.84 -2.18
C VAL A 180 7.17 24.72 -2.60
N VAL A 181 7.89 25.85 -2.57
CA VAL A 181 9.31 25.95 -2.91
C VAL A 181 10.06 26.59 -1.74
N TYR A 182 11.13 25.94 -1.27
CA TYR A 182 11.99 26.52 -0.24
C TYR A 182 13.12 27.31 -0.91
N PRO A 183 13.20 28.63 -0.71
CA PRO A 183 14.20 29.47 -1.38
C PRO A 183 15.65 28.97 -1.20
N ARG A 184 15.98 28.45 -0.02
CA ARG A 184 17.32 27.88 0.28
C ARG A 184 17.68 26.62 -0.54
N ALA A 185 16.72 26.00 -1.19
CA ALA A 185 16.96 24.83 -2.04
C ALA A 185 17.27 25.25 -3.49
N LEU A 186 17.19 26.53 -3.80
CA LEU A 186 17.44 27.13 -5.13
C LEU A 186 18.73 27.94 -5.18
N SER A 187 19.41 28.15 -4.05
CA SER A 187 20.66 28.88 -3.89
C SER A 187 21.88 27.97 -3.95
#